data_53924a37b727daf1141f3cb510716454
#
_entry.id   53924a37b727daf1141f3cb510716454
#
_cell.length_a   1.000
_cell.length_b   1.000
_cell.length_c   1.000
_cell.angle_alpha   90.00
_cell.angle_beta   90.00
_cell.angle_gamma   90.00
#
_symmetry.space_group_name_H-M   'P 1'
#
loop_
_entity.id
_entity.type
_entity.pdbx_description
1 polymer ?
#
loop_
_entity_poly.entity_id
_entity_poly.type
_entity_poly.pdbx_seq_one_letter_code
_entity_poly.pdbx_strand_id
1 'polypeptide(L)'
;TRGDQLPTRWIDQGATQGLPIFRVTNRRHAGLIEDRLRQHVADKTQWQRMLKGNNDDLNLPSVRDDLLEKCRLDLQELSDQYGLQGIQLLDQELTTEIAFPVEQFPKKVKSFNLDKQPLMEGVLQGIKGQYLILDTGVINIRKYTAYNVEFSVEA
;
A
#
# COMPACT_ATOMS: atom_id res chain seq x y z
N THR A 1 -9.83 2.28 -6.62
CA THR A 1 -9.43 3.66 -6.27
C THR A 1 -9.60 4.57 -7.49
N ARG A 2 -9.98 5.84 -7.30
CA ARG A 2 -9.99 6.83 -8.37
C ARG A 2 -8.55 7.07 -8.83
N GLY A 3 -8.35 7.28 -10.14
CA GLY A 3 -7.01 7.41 -10.72
C GLY A 3 -6.20 8.56 -10.13
N ASP A 4 -6.87 9.68 -9.79
CA ASP A 4 -6.27 10.85 -9.13
C ASP A 4 -5.84 10.60 -7.67
N GLN A 5 -6.39 9.56 -7.03
CA GLN A 5 -6.09 9.17 -5.65
C GLN A 5 -5.11 7.99 -5.54
N LEU A 6 -4.66 7.46 -6.66
CA LEU A 6 -3.80 6.28 -6.68
C LEU A 6 -2.46 6.50 -5.95
N PRO A 7 -1.73 7.61 -6.18
CA PRO A 7 -0.49 7.88 -5.44
C PRO A 7 -0.70 8.02 -3.93
N THR A 8 -1.77 8.72 -3.52
CA THR A 8 -2.13 8.85 -2.09
C THR A 8 -2.39 7.48 -1.47
N ARG A 9 -3.06 6.58 -2.19
CA ARG A 9 -3.32 5.23 -1.71
C ARG A 9 -2.05 4.41 -1.51
N TRP A 10 -1.09 4.52 -2.43
CA TRP A 10 0.21 3.85 -2.31
C TRP A 10 1.01 4.39 -1.12
N ILE A 11 1.02 5.73 -0.95
CA ILE A 11 1.67 6.39 0.20
C ILE A 11 1.05 5.90 1.51
N ASP A 12 -0.27 5.91 1.64
CA ASP A 12 -0.99 5.45 2.83
C ASP A 12 -0.64 4.00 3.22
N GLN A 13 -0.39 3.15 2.23
CA GLN A 13 -0.03 1.76 2.44
C GLN A 13 1.47 1.53 2.70
N GLY A 14 2.28 2.58 2.58
CA GLY A 14 3.73 2.49 2.77
C GLY A 14 4.46 1.80 1.60
N ALA A 15 3.84 1.78 0.41
CA ALA A 15 4.44 1.20 -0.79
C ALA A 15 5.63 2.08 -1.25
N THR A 16 6.74 1.44 -1.60
CA THR A 16 7.93 2.11 -2.14
C THR A 16 7.94 2.17 -3.65
N GLN A 17 7.12 1.33 -4.28
CA GLN A 17 6.96 1.26 -5.72
C GLN A 17 5.49 1.08 -6.07
N GLY A 18 5.06 1.62 -7.21
CA GLY A 18 3.71 1.45 -7.72
C GLY A 18 3.68 1.41 -9.24
N LEU A 19 2.89 0.48 -9.78
CA LEU A 19 2.64 0.34 -11.21
C LEU A 19 1.14 0.16 -11.45
N PRO A 20 0.45 1.09 -12.12
CA PRO A 20 -0.95 0.91 -12.49
C PRO A 20 -1.07 -0.12 -13.63
N ILE A 21 -1.96 -1.10 -13.47
CA ILE A 21 -2.14 -2.19 -14.44
C ILE A 21 -3.39 -1.96 -15.29
N PHE A 22 -4.49 -1.54 -14.67
CA PHE A 22 -5.76 -1.35 -15.36
C PHE A 22 -6.36 0.02 -15.12
N ARG A 23 -7.03 0.54 -16.16
CA ARG A 23 -7.99 1.63 -16.05
C ARG A 23 -9.39 1.06 -16.25
N VAL A 24 -10.32 1.42 -15.38
CA VAL A 24 -11.70 0.94 -15.41
C VAL A 24 -12.68 2.12 -15.29
N THR A 25 -13.87 1.95 -15.86
CA THR A 25 -14.87 3.02 -15.88
C THR A 25 -15.63 3.18 -14.56
N ASN A 26 -15.70 2.12 -13.76
CA ASN A 26 -16.44 2.16 -12.52
C ASN A 26 -15.84 1.26 -11.44
N ARG A 27 -16.32 1.44 -10.20
CA ARG A 27 -15.83 0.74 -9.01
C ARG A 27 -16.13 -0.77 -9.03
N ARG A 28 -17.22 -1.18 -9.69
CA ARG A 28 -17.58 -2.60 -9.83
C ARG A 28 -16.54 -3.33 -10.68
N HIS A 29 -16.11 -2.75 -11.81
CA HIS A 29 -15.08 -3.34 -12.66
C HIS A 29 -13.74 -3.44 -11.93
N ALA A 30 -13.37 -2.43 -11.12
CA ALA A 30 -12.18 -2.50 -10.29
C ALA A 30 -12.24 -3.69 -9.32
N GLY A 31 -13.37 -3.90 -8.64
CA GLY A 31 -13.56 -5.01 -7.72
C GLY A 31 -13.50 -6.38 -8.39
N LEU A 32 -14.06 -6.52 -9.61
CA LEU A 32 -14.01 -7.76 -10.37
C LEU A 32 -12.58 -8.16 -10.74
N ILE A 33 -11.77 -7.19 -11.21
CA ILE A 33 -10.36 -7.42 -11.52
C ILE A 33 -9.58 -7.77 -10.25
N GLU A 34 -9.76 -6.99 -9.18
CA GLU A 34 -9.11 -7.23 -7.90
C GLU A 34 -9.39 -8.64 -7.37
N ASP A 35 -10.63 -9.13 -7.51
CA ASP A 35 -11.02 -10.46 -7.08
C ASP A 35 -10.32 -11.57 -7.88
N ARG A 36 -10.12 -11.39 -9.19
CA ARG A 36 -9.37 -12.33 -10.01
C ARG A 36 -7.89 -12.34 -9.68
N LEU A 37 -7.28 -11.15 -9.52
CA LEU A 37 -5.85 -11.02 -9.22
C LEU A 37 -5.49 -11.51 -7.81
N ARG A 38 -6.41 -11.35 -6.83
CA ARG A 38 -6.20 -11.73 -5.42
C ARG A 38 -5.81 -13.18 -5.22
N GLN A 39 -6.23 -14.07 -6.11
CA GLN A 39 -5.91 -15.49 -6.02
C GLN A 39 -4.41 -15.78 -6.24
N HIS A 40 -3.69 -14.85 -6.83
CA HIS A 40 -2.28 -15.00 -7.24
C HIS A 40 -1.31 -14.08 -6.50
N VAL A 41 -1.81 -13.15 -5.68
CA VAL A 41 -1.00 -12.22 -4.91
C VAL A 41 -1.43 -12.20 -3.45
N ALA A 42 -0.49 -11.88 -2.55
CA ALA A 42 -0.81 -11.72 -1.15
C ALA A 42 -1.69 -10.47 -0.93
N ASP A 43 -2.88 -10.66 -0.37
CA ASP A 43 -3.87 -9.60 -0.12
C ASP A 43 -3.51 -8.73 1.10
N LYS A 44 -2.63 -9.19 1.98
CA LYS A 44 -2.28 -8.51 3.22
C LYS A 44 -0.87 -7.95 3.19
N THR A 45 -0.76 -6.65 3.44
CA THR A 45 0.53 -6.00 3.66
C THR A 45 1.24 -6.61 4.87
N GLN A 46 2.46 -7.07 4.69
CA GLN A 46 3.33 -7.51 5.77
C GLN A 46 3.91 -6.26 6.48
N TRP A 47 3.06 -5.55 7.21
CA TRP A 47 3.37 -4.24 7.78
C TRP A 47 4.61 -4.22 8.69
N GLN A 48 4.90 -5.32 9.41
CA GLN A 48 6.11 -5.41 10.22
C GLN A 48 7.38 -5.46 9.36
N ARG A 49 7.32 -6.13 8.20
CA ARG A 49 8.43 -6.19 7.24
C ARG A 49 8.61 -4.82 6.57
N MET A 50 7.52 -4.19 6.16
CA MET A 50 7.50 -2.85 5.60
C MET A 50 8.15 -1.82 6.55
N LEU A 51 7.85 -1.89 7.86
CA LEU A 51 8.40 -0.98 8.88
C LEU A 51 9.85 -1.29 9.28
N LYS A 52 10.43 -2.42 8.85
CA LYS A 52 11.87 -2.69 8.99
C LYS A 52 12.71 -2.18 7.82
N GLY A 53 12.07 -1.56 6.83
CA GLY A 53 12.75 -1.11 5.61
C GLY A 53 13.17 -2.24 4.67
N ASN A 54 12.75 -3.48 4.94
CA ASN A 54 13.02 -4.63 4.08
C ASN A 54 12.06 -4.54 2.88
N ASN A 55 12.48 -3.81 1.86
CA ASN A 55 11.79 -3.77 0.59
C ASN A 55 12.48 -4.76 -0.35
N ASP A 56 11.68 -5.61 -1.01
CA ASP A 56 12.19 -6.38 -2.13
C ASP A 56 12.31 -5.41 -3.31
N ASP A 57 13.44 -5.38 -3.95
CA ASP A 57 13.63 -4.66 -5.20
C ASP A 57 13.00 -5.52 -6.32
N LEU A 58 11.71 -5.27 -6.57
CA LEU A 58 10.91 -6.02 -7.53
C LEU A 58 10.90 -5.30 -8.88
N ASN A 59 11.12 -6.04 -9.95
CA ASN A 59 10.80 -5.58 -11.29
C ASN A 59 9.28 -5.65 -11.48
N LEU A 60 8.56 -4.57 -11.16
CA LEU A 60 7.09 -4.55 -11.21
C LEU A 60 6.53 -4.83 -12.61
N PRO A 61 7.12 -4.36 -13.74
CA PRO A 61 6.68 -4.78 -15.07
C PRO A 61 6.71 -6.30 -15.26
N SER A 62 7.80 -6.96 -14.88
CA SER A 62 7.91 -8.43 -14.98
C SER A 62 6.90 -9.15 -14.08
N VAL A 63 6.71 -8.67 -12.86
CA VAL A 63 5.70 -9.21 -11.93
C VAL A 63 4.29 -9.02 -12.46
N ARG A 64 3.99 -7.87 -13.10
CA ARG A 64 2.72 -7.62 -13.79
C ARG A 64 2.50 -8.64 -14.90
N ASP A 65 3.48 -8.86 -15.75
CA ASP A 65 3.36 -9.75 -16.92
C ASP A 65 3.12 -11.20 -16.47
N ASP A 66 3.85 -11.67 -15.48
CA ASP A 66 3.63 -12.99 -14.86
C ASP A 66 2.23 -13.12 -14.26
N LEU A 67 1.73 -12.07 -13.62
CA LEU A 67 0.39 -12.05 -13.04
C LEU A 67 -0.70 -12.06 -14.11
N LEU A 68 -0.54 -11.26 -15.17
CA LEU A 68 -1.46 -11.21 -16.30
C LEU A 68 -1.54 -12.57 -17.03
N GLU A 69 -0.42 -13.27 -17.20
CA GLU A 69 -0.41 -14.59 -17.80
C GLU A 69 -1.16 -15.61 -16.93
N LYS A 70 -0.95 -15.60 -15.60
CA LYS A 70 -1.68 -16.48 -14.65
C LYS A 70 -3.18 -16.25 -14.68
N CYS A 71 -3.62 -15.01 -14.89
CA CYS A 71 -5.04 -14.63 -14.89
C CYS A 71 -5.63 -14.48 -16.30
N ARG A 72 -4.90 -14.90 -17.35
CA ARG A 72 -5.23 -14.62 -18.75
C ARG A 72 -6.67 -14.99 -19.13
N LEU A 73 -7.12 -16.18 -18.76
CA LEU A 73 -8.47 -16.65 -19.10
C LEU A 73 -9.57 -15.83 -18.39
N ASP A 74 -9.40 -15.58 -17.10
CA ASP A 74 -10.36 -14.80 -16.31
C ASP A 74 -10.44 -13.34 -16.77
N LEU A 75 -9.30 -12.76 -17.14
CA LEU A 75 -9.23 -11.39 -17.65
C LEU A 75 -9.82 -11.29 -19.06
N GLN A 76 -9.64 -12.33 -19.90
CA GLN A 76 -10.27 -12.39 -21.21
C GLN A 76 -11.80 -12.44 -21.09
N GLU A 77 -12.33 -13.27 -20.19
CA GLU A 77 -13.78 -13.33 -19.92
C GLU A 77 -14.35 -11.97 -19.51
N LEU A 78 -13.66 -11.27 -18.60
CA LEU A 78 -14.08 -9.93 -18.19
C LEU A 78 -14.01 -8.91 -19.34
N SER A 79 -12.98 -9.01 -20.17
CA SER A 79 -12.80 -8.13 -21.33
C SER A 79 -13.90 -8.37 -22.38
N ASP A 80 -14.25 -9.62 -22.64
CA ASP A 80 -15.33 -9.98 -23.57
C ASP A 80 -16.70 -9.50 -23.07
N GLN A 81 -16.92 -9.56 -21.76
CA GLN A 81 -18.17 -9.13 -21.14
C GLN A 81 -18.34 -7.61 -21.10
N TYR A 82 -17.28 -6.84 -20.83
CA TYR A 82 -17.37 -5.40 -20.56
C TYR A 82 -16.74 -4.53 -21.64
N GLY A 83 -15.98 -5.13 -22.56
CA GLY A 83 -15.29 -4.45 -23.65
C GLY A 83 -14.12 -3.55 -23.19
N LEU A 84 -13.36 -3.06 -24.16
CA LEU A 84 -12.21 -2.17 -23.93
C LEU A 84 -12.58 -0.84 -23.28
N GLN A 85 -13.83 -0.38 -23.44
CA GLN A 85 -14.31 0.84 -22.79
C GLN A 85 -14.56 0.62 -21.29
N GLY A 86 -14.88 -0.60 -20.86
CA GLY A 86 -15.14 -0.93 -19.47
C GLY A 86 -13.87 -1.23 -18.68
N ILE A 87 -12.95 -1.97 -19.31
CA ILE A 87 -11.69 -2.46 -18.70
C ILE A 87 -10.56 -2.29 -19.73
N GLN A 88 -9.63 -1.41 -19.45
CA GLN A 88 -8.48 -1.13 -20.28
C GLN A 88 -7.20 -1.59 -19.56
N LEU A 89 -6.45 -2.51 -20.15
CA LEU A 89 -5.09 -2.80 -19.74
C LEU A 89 -4.19 -1.61 -20.08
N LEU A 90 -3.34 -1.21 -19.13
CA LEU A 90 -2.37 -0.14 -19.33
C LEU A 90 -1.02 -0.75 -19.70
N ASP A 91 -0.50 -0.33 -20.83
CA ASP A 91 0.86 -0.67 -21.26
C ASP A 91 1.85 0.36 -20.69
N GLN A 92 1.98 0.36 -19.37
CA GLN A 92 2.86 1.29 -18.66
C GLN A 92 4.05 0.53 -18.09
N GLU A 93 5.25 0.89 -18.52
CA GLU A 93 6.50 0.28 -18.03
C GLU A 93 7.14 1.09 -16.90
N LEU A 94 6.79 2.37 -16.77
CA LEU A 94 7.36 3.24 -15.77
C LEU A 94 6.75 2.98 -14.40
N THR A 95 7.58 2.46 -13.51
CA THR A 95 7.28 2.32 -12.10
C THR A 95 7.38 3.68 -11.39
N THR A 96 6.41 4.00 -10.56
CA THR A 96 6.48 5.16 -9.67
C THR A 96 7.25 4.79 -8.41
N GLU A 97 8.37 5.46 -8.17
CA GLU A 97 9.14 5.32 -6.94
C GLU A 97 8.61 6.26 -5.85
N ILE A 98 8.52 5.77 -4.62
CA ILE A 98 8.03 6.51 -3.46
C ILE A 98 9.04 6.39 -2.32
N ALA A 99 9.59 7.54 -1.91
CA ALA A 99 10.47 7.65 -0.75
C ALA A 99 9.69 8.13 0.49
N PHE A 100 10.03 7.60 1.64
CA PHE A 100 9.45 8.00 2.92
C PHE A 100 10.52 8.68 3.79
N PRO A 101 10.15 9.71 4.58
CA PRO A 101 11.07 10.36 5.51
C PRO A 101 11.32 9.44 6.72
N VAL A 102 12.27 8.54 6.58
CA VAL A 102 12.69 7.62 7.65
C VAL A 102 14.21 7.70 7.78
N GLU A 103 14.68 8.23 8.91
CA GLU A 103 16.09 8.30 9.24
C GLU A 103 16.62 6.95 9.71
N GLN A 104 15.84 6.24 10.52
CA GLN A 104 16.22 4.95 11.06
C GLN A 104 15.04 3.97 11.12
N PHE A 105 15.20 2.81 10.50
CA PHE A 105 14.25 1.72 10.62
C PHE A 105 14.46 0.89 11.90
N PRO A 106 13.39 0.48 12.60
CA PRO A 106 13.49 -0.30 13.81
C PRO A 106 13.97 -1.73 13.53
N LYS A 107 14.95 -2.21 14.30
CA LYS A 107 15.37 -3.63 14.25
C LYS A 107 14.26 -4.58 14.67
N LYS A 108 13.46 -4.17 15.66
CA LYS A 108 12.30 -4.90 16.17
C LYS A 108 11.09 -3.99 16.20
N VAL A 109 10.02 -4.39 15.52
CA VAL A 109 8.78 -3.62 15.49
C VAL A 109 7.96 -3.91 16.75
N LYS A 110 7.88 -2.92 17.65
CA LYS A 110 7.02 -2.91 18.84
C LYS A 110 5.86 -1.96 18.56
N SER A 111 4.65 -2.48 18.47
CA SER A 111 3.45 -1.66 18.21
C SER A 111 2.87 -1.13 19.52
N PHE A 112 2.64 0.18 19.56
CA PHE A 112 1.89 0.82 20.65
C PHE A 112 0.38 0.62 20.48
N ASN A 113 -0.29 0.60 21.63
CA ASN A 113 -1.75 0.53 21.72
C ASN A 113 -2.23 1.54 22.75
N LEU A 114 -2.82 2.65 22.29
CA LEU A 114 -3.31 3.73 23.14
C LEU A 114 -4.48 3.30 24.05
N ASP A 115 -5.20 2.22 23.74
CA ASP A 115 -6.23 1.66 24.62
C ASP A 115 -5.63 1.06 25.90
N LYS A 116 -4.37 0.56 25.80
CA LYS A 116 -3.66 -0.03 26.94
C LYS A 116 -2.71 0.95 27.61
N GLN A 117 -2.11 1.82 26.84
CA GLN A 117 -1.14 2.83 27.28
C GLN A 117 -1.47 4.15 26.60
N PRO A 118 -2.19 5.06 27.26
CA PRO A 118 -2.71 6.26 26.63
C PRO A 118 -1.63 7.30 26.28
N LEU A 119 -0.43 7.17 26.83
CA LEU A 119 0.71 8.04 26.53
C LEU A 119 1.80 7.26 25.81
N MET A 120 2.33 7.84 24.75
CA MET A 120 3.47 7.35 24.01
C MET A 120 4.47 8.47 23.82
N GLU A 121 5.71 8.23 24.26
CA GLU A 121 6.81 9.18 24.14
C GLU A 121 8.00 8.53 23.44
N GLY A 122 8.78 9.32 22.73
CA GLY A 122 9.99 8.87 22.04
C GLY A 122 10.46 9.86 20.98
N VAL A 123 11.64 9.63 20.45
CA VAL A 123 12.22 10.42 19.36
C VAL A 123 11.67 9.91 18.03
N LEU A 124 11.11 10.81 17.21
CA LEU A 124 10.62 10.47 15.88
C LEU A 124 11.80 10.08 14.97
N GLN A 125 11.80 8.83 14.51
CA GLN A 125 12.79 8.27 13.59
C GLN A 125 12.30 8.26 12.14
N GLY A 126 10.97 8.39 11.94
CA GLY A 126 10.43 8.46 10.59
C GLY A 126 8.91 8.31 10.52
N ILE A 127 8.43 8.52 9.29
CA ILE A 127 7.02 8.35 8.94
C ILE A 127 6.96 7.47 7.70
N LYS A 128 6.20 6.35 7.79
CA LYS A 128 6.00 5.47 6.64
C LYS A 128 4.56 4.96 6.58
N GLY A 129 3.88 5.29 5.49
CA GLY A 129 2.46 4.98 5.37
C GLY A 129 1.65 5.66 6.47
N GLN A 130 0.91 4.87 7.22
CA GLN A 130 0.07 5.30 8.34
C GLN A 130 0.79 5.26 9.69
N TYR A 131 2.11 5.03 9.69
CA TYR A 131 2.87 4.79 10.90
C TYR A 131 3.82 5.94 11.22
N LEU A 132 3.80 6.37 12.49
CA LEU A 132 4.93 7.07 13.10
C LEU A 132 5.88 6.01 13.68
N ILE A 133 7.17 6.18 13.38
CA ILE A 133 8.25 5.32 13.83
C ILE A 133 9.04 6.12 14.86
N LEU A 134 9.02 5.66 16.12
CA LEU A 134 9.80 6.26 17.21
C LEU A 134 10.88 5.26 17.65
N ASP A 135 11.88 5.74 18.33
CA ASP A 135 12.93 4.90 18.93
C ASP A 135 12.36 3.88 19.94
N THR A 136 11.25 4.21 20.60
CA THR A 136 10.55 3.38 21.59
C THR A 136 9.57 2.37 20.98
N GLY A 137 9.14 2.60 19.72
CA GLY A 137 8.21 1.72 19.00
C GLY A 137 7.48 2.41 17.85
N VAL A 138 6.42 1.81 17.35
CA VAL A 138 5.65 2.31 16.21
C VAL A 138 4.17 2.44 16.55
N ILE A 139 3.49 3.42 15.96
CA ILE A 139 2.05 3.59 16.09
C ILE A 139 1.38 3.79 14.75
N ASN A 140 0.29 3.06 14.50
CA ASN A 140 -0.59 3.31 13.37
C ASN A 140 -1.59 4.40 13.74
N ILE A 141 -1.38 5.62 13.24
CA ILE A 141 -2.24 6.77 13.56
C ILE A 141 -3.67 6.62 13.02
N ARG A 142 -3.85 5.91 11.91
CA ARG A 142 -5.17 5.69 11.32
C ARG A 142 -6.08 4.80 12.17
N LYS A 143 -5.50 3.97 13.03
CA LYS A 143 -6.27 3.16 13.97
C LYS A 143 -7.08 4.03 14.96
N TYR A 144 -6.64 5.26 15.17
CA TYR A 144 -7.18 6.17 16.21
C TYR A 144 -7.96 7.36 15.62
N THR A 145 -8.51 7.22 14.41
CA THR A 145 -9.27 8.32 13.75
C THR A 145 -10.53 8.78 14.49
N ALA A 146 -11.08 7.94 15.36
CA ALA A 146 -12.24 8.25 16.19
C ALA A 146 -11.87 8.67 17.64
N TYR A 147 -10.58 8.81 17.94
CA TYR A 147 -10.07 9.19 19.25
C TYR A 147 -9.79 10.69 19.30
N ASN A 148 -9.88 11.27 20.49
CA ASN A 148 -9.27 12.57 20.75
C ASN A 148 -7.80 12.35 21.07
N VAL A 149 -6.93 12.68 20.12
CA VAL A 149 -5.48 12.48 20.22
C VAL A 149 -4.81 13.84 20.30
N GLU A 150 -4.04 14.06 21.35
CA GLU A 150 -3.19 15.24 21.51
C GLU A 150 -1.76 14.90 21.10
N PHE A 151 -1.15 15.77 20.31
CA PHE A 151 0.23 15.63 19.87
C PHE A 151 1.04 16.84 20.29
N SER A 152 2.15 16.62 20.99
CA SER A 152 3.09 17.66 21.40
C SER A 152 4.51 17.32 20.98
N VAL A 153 5.29 18.33 20.66
CA VAL A 153 6.72 18.23 20.35
C VAL A 153 7.48 19.10 21.31
N GLU A 154 8.45 18.53 21.99
CA GLU A 154 9.43 19.30 22.76
C GLU A 154 10.57 19.71 21.83
N ALA A 155 10.93 21.00 21.83
CA ALA A 155 11.98 21.57 21.01
C ALA A 155 13.35 21.30 21.62
#